data_fe963650d4fb63748f34243c7703d407
#
_entry.id   fe963650d4fb63748f34243c7703d407
#
_cell.length_a   1.000
_cell.length_b   1.000
_cell.length_c   1.000
_cell.angle_alpha   90.00
_cell.angle_beta   90.00
_cell.angle_gamma   90.00
#
_symmetry.space_group_name_H-M   'P 1'
#
loop_
_entity.id
_entity.type
_entity.pdbx_description
1 polymer ?
#
loop_
_entity_poly.entity_id
_entity_poly.type
_entity_poly.pdbx_seq_one_letter_code
_entity_poly.pdbx_strand_id
1 'polypeptide(L)'
;MKRKGIVGLLTAVIMSATLIMPITAFAAEKFDPAFYAATYPDVVNALGTDANALYNHYITYGQGEGRLPYAGASGGEAVEGIADTKVTVTPVSASSDGIVPIDQLANYKSLKKNMTDEEFQAAYNEALKIVQPLVGLDWNTQMNQLETALRARFDSGMTYSTSAPHYNDPYGYFVLGSASCAGCTRATGLCLNMLGYTYEHVNENQWDHQWCRIHIGVEFDGLQDVYWICDPYASYSGPEFAPYQHPIMIMAQFGMAEMYTP
;
A
#
# COMPACT_ATOMS: atom_id res chain seq x y z
N MET A 1 -26.13 47.08 -82.64
CA MET A 1 -26.28 47.27 -81.20
C MET A 1 -26.14 45.87 -80.55
N LYS A 2 -25.03 45.62 -79.81
CA LYS A 2 -24.70 44.31 -79.19
C LYS A 2 -25.02 44.43 -77.70
N ARG A 3 -25.98 43.65 -77.18
CA ARG A 3 -26.25 43.50 -75.74
C ARG A 3 -25.32 42.51 -75.18
N LYS A 4 -24.56 42.92 -74.18
CA LYS A 4 -23.71 42.04 -73.37
C LYS A 4 -24.55 41.44 -72.23
N GLY A 5 -24.64 40.13 -72.22
CA GLY A 5 -25.23 39.39 -71.09
C GLY A 5 -24.20 39.25 -69.99
N ILE A 6 -24.60 39.59 -68.78
CA ILE A 6 -23.82 39.38 -67.53
C ILE A 6 -24.17 37.99 -66.98
N VAL A 7 -23.18 37.10 -66.97
CA VAL A 7 -23.32 35.80 -66.30
C VAL A 7 -22.96 36.01 -64.83
N GLY A 8 -23.98 35.94 -63.95
CA GLY A 8 -23.74 35.94 -62.53
C GLY A 8 -23.28 34.58 -62.04
N LEU A 9 -22.08 34.54 -61.48
CA LEU A 9 -21.54 33.38 -60.84
C LEU A 9 -22.10 33.30 -59.40
N LEU A 10 -22.98 32.34 -59.14
CA LEU A 10 -23.46 32.05 -57.79
C LEU A 10 -22.42 31.17 -57.08
N THR A 11 -21.64 31.75 -56.19
CA THR A 11 -20.76 31.01 -55.27
C THR A 11 -21.58 30.47 -54.10
N ALA A 12 -21.85 29.19 -54.11
CA ALA A 12 -22.44 28.47 -52.97
C ALA A 12 -21.37 28.31 -51.89
N VAL A 13 -21.52 29.05 -50.79
CA VAL A 13 -20.71 28.84 -49.57
C VAL A 13 -21.30 27.67 -48.84
N ILE A 14 -20.63 26.52 -48.92
CA ILE A 14 -20.97 25.36 -48.10
C ILE A 14 -20.39 25.62 -46.68
N MET A 15 -21.22 26.07 -45.75
CA MET A 15 -20.91 26.07 -44.33
C MET A 15 -20.91 24.65 -43.82
N SER A 16 -19.73 24.04 -43.73
CA SER A 16 -19.53 22.83 -42.97
C SER A 16 -19.66 23.11 -41.48
N ALA A 17 -20.83 22.88 -40.92
CA ALA A 17 -21.00 22.84 -39.47
C ALA A 17 -20.28 21.61 -38.91
N THR A 18 -19.07 21.79 -38.44
CA THR A 18 -18.41 20.81 -37.59
C THR A 18 -19.18 20.78 -36.26
N LEU A 19 -19.99 19.73 -36.08
CA LEU A 19 -20.52 19.38 -34.77
C LEU A 19 -19.33 18.99 -33.89
N ILE A 20 -18.86 19.93 -33.09
CA ILE A 20 -18.00 19.61 -31.94
C ILE A 20 -18.93 18.98 -30.91
N MET A 21 -19.03 17.65 -30.94
CA MET A 21 -19.58 16.96 -29.77
C MET A 21 -18.63 17.21 -28.60
N PRO A 22 -19.14 17.61 -27.44
CA PRO A 22 -18.29 17.62 -26.24
C PRO A 22 -17.87 16.17 -26.00
N ILE A 23 -16.58 15.92 -26.08
CA ILE A 23 -15.99 14.70 -25.52
C ILE A 23 -16.22 14.87 -24.02
N THR A 24 -17.30 14.30 -23.49
CA THR A 24 -17.39 14.05 -22.06
C THR A 24 -16.26 13.07 -21.79
N ALA A 25 -15.19 13.57 -21.19
CA ALA A 25 -14.20 12.69 -20.57
C ALA A 25 -14.99 11.89 -19.54
N PHE A 26 -15.32 10.64 -19.86
CA PHE A 26 -15.74 9.69 -18.86
C PHE A 26 -14.52 9.56 -17.94
N ALA A 27 -14.67 10.01 -16.69
CA ALA A 27 -13.71 9.61 -15.67
C ALA A 27 -13.68 8.07 -15.72
N ALA A 28 -12.49 7.49 -15.89
CA ALA A 28 -12.37 6.05 -15.88
C ALA A 28 -12.94 5.54 -14.56
N GLU A 29 -13.79 4.53 -14.63
CA GLU A 29 -14.34 3.91 -13.43
C GLU A 29 -13.22 3.27 -12.63
N LYS A 30 -13.38 3.26 -11.34
CA LYS A 30 -12.39 2.68 -10.42
C LYS A 30 -12.67 1.20 -10.19
N PHE A 31 -11.62 0.45 -9.90
CA PHE A 31 -11.71 -0.95 -9.51
C PHE A 31 -12.53 -1.13 -8.22
N ASP A 32 -13.49 -2.04 -8.23
CA ASP A 32 -14.31 -2.40 -7.06
C ASP A 32 -13.80 -3.73 -6.46
N PRO A 33 -13.02 -3.70 -5.38
CA PRO A 33 -12.47 -4.90 -4.76
C PRO A 33 -13.53 -5.81 -4.16
N ALA A 34 -14.65 -5.27 -3.69
CA ALA A 34 -15.73 -6.07 -3.11
C ALA A 34 -16.47 -6.85 -4.22
N PHE A 35 -16.76 -6.20 -5.34
CA PHE A 35 -17.31 -6.85 -6.52
C PHE A 35 -16.36 -7.93 -7.06
N TYR A 36 -15.07 -7.60 -7.15
CA TYR A 36 -14.06 -8.52 -7.68
C TYR A 36 -13.90 -9.76 -6.80
N ALA A 37 -13.85 -9.58 -5.49
CA ALA A 37 -13.80 -10.68 -4.53
C ALA A 37 -15.05 -11.59 -4.62
N ALA A 38 -16.22 -11.01 -4.73
CA ALA A 38 -17.47 -11.77 -4.87
C ALA A 38 -17.56 -12.53 -6.19
N THR A 39 -16.99 -11.97 -7.26
CA THR A 39 -17.08 -12.53 -8.63
C THR A 39 -16.01 -13.59 -8.88
N TYR A 40 -14.83 -13.48 -8.25
CA TYR A 40 -13.67 -14.35 -8.51
C TYR A 40 -13.15 -15.05 -7.24
N PRO A 41 -13.86 -16.09 -6.76
CA PRO A 41 -13.45 -16.84 -5.57
C PRO A 41 -12.09 -17.54 -5.71
N ASP A 42 -11.65 -17.85 -6.92
CA ASP A 42 -10.33 -18.40 -7.23
C ASP A 42 -9.21 -17.43 -6.83
N VAL A 43 -9.40 -16.14 -7.11
CA VAL A 43 -8.46 -15.09 -6.73
C VAL A 43 -8.46 -14.89 -5.20
N VAL A 44 -9.64 -14.87 -4.59
CA VAL A 44 -9.78 -14.75 -3.13
C VAL A 44 -9.12 -15.92 -2.39
N ASN A 45 -9.27 -17.14 -2.92
CA ASN A 45 -8.62 -18.32 -2.32
C ASN A 45 -7.09 -18.25 -2.39
N ALA A 46 -6.55 -17.60 -3.41
CA ALA A 46 -5.11 -17.46 -3.59
C ALA A 46 -4.53 -16.25 -2.83
N LEU A 47 -5.23 -15.10 -2.83
CA LEU A 47 -4.69 -13.81 -2.40
C LEU A 47 -5.42 -13.19 -1.19
N GLY A 48 -6.54 -13.78 -0.75
CA GLY A 48 -7.41 -13.19 0.27
C GLY A 48 -8.31 -12.09 -0.30
N THR A 49 -8.85 -11.25 0.60
CA THR A 49 -9.81 -10.18 0.28
C THR A 49 -9.20 -8.78 0.38
N ASP A 50 -7.87 -8.67 0.46
CA ASP A 50 -7.19 -7.38 0.48
C ASP A 50 -7.42 -6.63 -0.84
N ALA A 51 -7.87 -5.37 -0.72
CA ALA A 51 -8.28 -4.57 -1.88
C ALA A 51 -7.12 -4.32 -2.85
N ASN A 52 -5.89 -4.11 -2.32
CA ASN A 52 -4.73 -3.86 -3.15
C ASN A 52 -4.23 -5.15 -3.81
N ALA A 53 -4.25 -6.28 -3.09
CA ALA A 53 -3.90 -7.57 -3.67
C ALA A 53 -4.84 -7.94 -4.82
N LEU A 54 -6.14 -7.70 -4.67
CA LEU A 54 -7.15 -7.92 -5.70
C LEU A 54 -6.97 -6.95 -6.88
N TYR A 55 -6.71 -5.67 -6.62
CA TYR A 55 -6.43 -4.68 -7.66
C TYR A 55 -5.16 -5.02 -8.44
N ASN A 56 -4.09 -5.37 -7.76
CA ASN A 56 -2.82 -5.76 -8.40
C ASN A 56 -2.97 -7.03 -9.25
N HIS A 57 -3.73 -8.00 -8.77
CA HIS A 57 -4.09 -9.15 -9.59
C HIS A 57 -4.82 -8.71 -10.86
N TYR A 58 -5.79 -7.80 -10.72
CA TYR A 58 -6.54 -7.32 -11.86
C TYR A 58 -5.66 -6.63 -12.90
N ILE A 59 -4.84 -5.66 -12.52
CA ILE A 59 -3.99 -4.92 -13.47
C ILE A 59 -2.87 -5.77 -14.07
N THR A 60 -2.40 -6.81 -13.34
CA THR A 60 -1.29 -7.66 -13.79
C THR A 60 -1.78 -8.82 -14.68
N TYR A 61 -2.91 -9.42 -14.32
CA TYR A 61 -3.43 -10.64 -14.95
C TYR A 61 -4.87 -10.49 -15.41
N GLY A 62 -5.74 -10.01 -14.53
CA GLY A 62 -7.19 -9.98 -14.72
C GLY A 62 -7.63 -9.20 -15.96
N GLN A 63 -6.96 -8.11 -16.30
CA GLN A 63 -7.21 -7.38 -17.55
C GLN A 63 -6.96 -8.27 -18.77
N GLY A 64 -5.81 -8.94 -18.81
CA GLY A 64 -5.45 -9.86 -19.88
C GLY A 64 -6.35 -11.09 -19.95
N GLU A 65 -6.90 -11.53 -18.82
CA GLU A 65 -7.85 -12.63 -18.70
C GLU A 65 -9.29 -12.22 -19.03
N GLY A 66 -9.54 -10.94 -19.28
CA GLY A 66 -10.88 -10.42 -19.58
C GLY A 66 -11.81 -10.40 -18.36
N ARG A 67 -11.28 -10.32 -17.13
CA ARG A 67 -12.07 -10.21 -15.91
C ARG A 67 -12.74 -8.83 -15.81
N LEU A 68 -13.82 -8.76 -15.04
CA LEU A 68 -14.58 -7.52 -14.80
C LEU A 68 -14.03 -6.82 -13.57
N PRO A 69 -13.62 -5.55 -13.65
CA PRO A 69 -13.08 -4.81 -12.50
C PRO A 69 -14.15 -4.25 -11.55
N TYR A 70 -15.38 -4.07 -12.02
CA TYR A 70 -16.54 -3.58 -11.28
C TYR A 70 -17.84 -4.03 -11.95
N ALA A 71 -18.97 -3.87 -11.27
CA ALA A 71 -20.28 -4.28 -11.81
C ALA A 71 -20.67 -3.45 -13.04
N GLY A 72 -20.89 -4.12 -14.15
CA GLY A 72 -21.23 -3.48 -15.42
C GLY A 72 -20.06 -3.11 -16.33
N ALA A 73 -18.84 -3.40 -15.92
CA ALA A 73 -17.64 -3.22 -16.74
C ALA A 73 -17.64 -4.15 -17.96
N SER A 74 -16.83 -3.80 -18.95
CA SER A 74 -16.40 -4.71 -20.01
C SER A 74 -15.23 -5.56 -19.54
N GLY A 75 -15.11 -6.80 -20.02
CA GLY A 75 -14.00 -7.68 -19.65
C GLY A 75 -12.66 -7.07 -20.05
N GLY A 76 -11.72 -6.99 -19.10
CA GLY A 76 -10.40 -6.43 -19.31
C GLY A 76 -10.37 -4.90 -19.42
N GLU A 77 -11.40 -4.20 -18.98
CA GLU A 77 -11.48 -2.73 -19.01
C GLU A 77 -10.41 -2.09 -18.14
N ALA A 78 -9.75 -1.04 -18.65
CA ALA A 78 -8.78 -0.28 -17.89
C ALA A 78 -9.48 0.51 -16.77
N VAL A 79 -8.87 0.51 -15.58
CA VAL A 79 -9.37 1.24 -14.39
C VAL A 79 -8.31 2.20 -13.87
N GLU A 80 -8.75 3.33 -13.31
CA GLU A 80 -7.87 4.30 -12.65
C GLU A 80 -7.98 4.15 -11.13
N GLY A 81 -7.16 3.26 -10.57
CA GLY A 81 -7.10 3.03 -9.14
C GLY A 81 -8.27 2.23 -8.59
N ILE A 82 -8.28 2.11 -7.28
CA ILE A 82 -9.34 1.42 -6.54
C ILE A 82 -10.49 2.42 -6.33
N ALA A 83 -11.72 1.99 -6.56
CA ALA A 83 -12.89 2.78 -6.20
C ALA A 83 -12.73 3.17 -4.72
N ASP A 84 -12.93 4.46 -4.43
CA ASP A 84 -13.14 4.89 -3.06
C ASP A 84 -14.39 4.14 -2.52
N THR A 85 -14.26 2.83 -2.30
CA THR A 85 -14.82 2.32 -1.08
C THR A 85 -14.14 3.24 -0.07
N LYS A 86 -14.89 4.25 0.38
CA LYS A 86 -14.62 4.81 1.68
C LYS A 86 -14.41 3.59 2.54
N VAL A 87 -13.18 3.11 2.62
CA VAL A 87 -12.70 2.60 3.85
C VAL A 87 -12.80 3.86 4.69
N THR A 88 -14.03 4.06 5.20
CA THR A 88 -14.17 4.72 6.46
C THR A 88 -13.24 3.86 7.28
N VAL A 89 -11.97 4.31 7.38
CA VAL A 89 -11.18 3.97 8.54
C VAL A 89 -12.09 4.49 9.63
N THR A 90 -13.00 3.61 10.06
CA THR A 90 -13.65 3.79 11.35
C THR A 90 -12.43 3.79 12.22
N PRO A 91 -12.02 4.93 12.80
CA PRO A 91 -10.92 4.91 13.72
C PRO A 91 -11.34 3.85 14.70
N VAL A 92 -10.63 2.71 14.69
CA VAL A 92 -10.82 1.69 15.71
C VAL A 92 -10.70 2.49 16.97
N SER A 93 -11.73 2.47 17.82
CA SER A 93 -11.81 3.36 18.97
C SER A 93 -10.50 3.22 19.70
N ALA A 94 -9.59 4.16 19.48
CA ALA A 94 -8.36 4.22 20.23
C ALA A 94 -8.78 4.20 21.71
N SER A 95 -8.07 3.47 22.52
CA SER A 95 -8.19 3.58 23.96
C SER A 95 -8.06 5.06 24.33
N SER A 96 -8.44 5.46 25.56
CA SER A 96 -8.28 6.84 26.07
C SER A 96 -6.89 7.44 25.79
N ASP A 97 -5.91 6.60 25.48
CA ASP A 97 -4.50 6.91 25.26
C ASP A 97 -4.11 7.07 23.77
N GLY A 98 -5.08 6.97 22.84
CA GLY A 98 -4.82 7.10 21.39
C GLY A 98 -4.13 5.89 20.75
N ILE A 99 -4.02 4.75 21.47
CA ILE A 99 -3.38 3.52 21.00
C ILE A 99 -4.43 2.44 20.78
N VAL A 100 -4.35 1.75 19.65
CA VAL A 100 -5.28 0.65 19.31
C VAL A 100 -5.00 -0.56 20.20
N PRO A 101 -6.01 -1.10 20.92
CA PRO A 101 -5.86 -2.29 21.74
C PRO A 101 -5.48 -3.52 20.93
N ILE A 102 -4.80 -4.48 21.59
CA ILE A 102 -4.26 -5.68 20.95
C ILE A 102 -5.31 -6.51 20.21
N ASP A 103 -6.52 -6.61 20.75
CA ASP A 103 -7.66 -7.35 20.18
C ASP A 103 -8.36 -6.64 19.02
N GLN A 104 -7.99 -5.37 18.74
CA GLN A 104 -8.57 -4.53 17.72
C GLN A 104 -7.57 -4.17 16.60
N LEU A 105 -6.37 -4.76 16.62
CA LEU A 105 -5.34 -4.53 15.59
C LEU A 105 -5.84 -4.98 14.20
N ALA A 106 -5.68 -4.13 13.20
CA ALA A 106 -6.17 -4.38 11.83
C ALA A 106 -5.58 -5.68 11.22
N ASN A 107 -4.29 -5.92 11.45
CA ASN A 107 -3.58 -7.09 10.93
C ASN A 107 -3.40 -8.20 11.99
N TYR A 108 -4.30 -8.30 12.98
CA TYR A 108 -4.16 -9.18 14.15
C TYR A 108 -3.70 -10.60 13.81
N LYS A 109 -4.34 -11.28 12.84
CA LYS A 109 -4.03 -12.67 12.49
C LYS A 109 -2.61 -12.83 11.91
N SER A 110 -2.22 -11.94 11.02
CA SER A 110 -0.90 -11.93 10.39
C SER A 110 0.20 -11.61 11.40
N LEU A 111 -0.08 -10.68 12.32
CA LEU A 111 0.84 -10.30 13.39
C LEU A 111 1.01 -11.40 14.42
N LYS A 112 -0.10 -11.96 14.91
CA LYS A 112 -0.07 -13.01 15.94
C LYS A 112 0.55 -14.31 15.44
N LYS A 113 0.29 -14.68 14.19
CA LYS A 113 0.82 -15.94 13.62
C LYS A 113 0.64 -17.14 14.56
N ASN A 114 1.76 -17.77 14.93
CA ASN A 114 1.83 -18.96 15.78
C ASN A 114 2.20 -18.63 17.24
N MET A 115 2.28 -17.35 17.61
CA MET A 115 2.53 -16.94 18.99
C MET A 115 1.37 -17.35 19.90
N THR A 116 1.65 -17.69 21.14
CA THR A 116 0.64 -17.78 22.18
C THR A 116 0.06 -16.38 22.48
N ASP A 117 -1.02 -16.31 23.27
CA ASP A 117 -1.59 -15.01 23.66
C ASP A 117 -0.63 -14.24 24.56
N GLU A 118 0.10 -14.95 25.44
CA GLU A 118 1.09 -14.40 26.36
C GLU A 118 2.31 -13.83 25.59
N GLU A 119 2.80 -14.55 24.59
CA GLU A 119 3.92 -14.10 23.74
C GLU A 119 3.52 -12.85 22.93
N PHE A 120 2.32 -12.86 22.36
CA PHE A 120 1.85 -11.70 21.60
C PHE A 120 1.62 -10.49 22.51
N GLN A 121 1.06 -10.71 23.72
CA GLN A 121 0.91 -9.64 24.72
C GLN A 121 2.27 -9.09 25.18
N ALA A 122 3.28 -9.94 25.35
CA ALA A 122 4.63 -9.49 25.70
C ALA A 122 5.25 -8.64 24.59
N ALA A 123 5.11 -9.06 23.33
CA ALA A 123 5.55 -8.28 22.18
C ALA A 123 4.83 -6.92 22.08
N TYR A 124 3.51 -6.91 22.30
CA TYR A 124 2.70 -5.69 22.33
C TYR A 124 3.16 -4.73 23.44
N ASN A 125 3.46 -5.23 24.63
CA ASN A 125 3.93 -4.41 25.76
C ASN A 125 5.29 -3.77 25.48
N GLU A 126 6.18 -4.46 24.78
CA GLU A 126 7.47 -3.89 24.35
C GLU A 126 7.28 -2.85 23.23
N ALA A 127 6.43 -3.14 22.26
CA ALA A 127 6.07 -2.20 21.20
C ALA A 127 5.43 -0.92 21.76
N LEU A 128 4.63 -1.04 22.83
CA LEU A 128 3.98 0.09 23.50
C LEU A 128 4.97 1.16 23.95
N LYS A 129 6.17 0.77 24.41
CA LYS A 129 7.23 1.70 24.83
C LYS A 129 7.73 2.57 23.68
N ILE A 130 7.66 2.07 22.45
CA ILE A 130 8.05 2.79 21.23
C ILE A 130 6.89 3.64 20.71
N VAL A 131 5.68 3.09 20.72
CA VAL A 131 4.49 3.72 20.14
C VAL A 131 3.97 4.89 20.99
N GLN A 132 3.99 4.74 22.30
CA GLN A 132 3.40 5.74 23.22
C GLN A 132 3.94 7.16 23.03
N PRO A 133 5.26 7.39 22.86
CA PRO A 133 5.80 8.73 22.58
C PRO A 133 5.37 9.31 21.23
N LEU A 134 4.90 8.49 20.29
CA LEU A 134 4.53 8.89 18.93
C LEU A 134 3.07 9.33 18.80
N VAL A 135 2.24 9.03 19.81
CA VAL A 135 0.81 9.37 19.79
C VAL A 135 0.62 10.88 19.70
N GLY A 136 -0.24 11.30 18.76
CA GLY A 136 -0.56 12.71 18.56
C GLY A 136 0.44 13.51 17.72
N LEU A 137 1.56 12.91 17.32
CA LEU A 137 2.45 13.50 16.31
C LEU A 137 1.81 13.43 14.92
N ASP A 138 2.25 14.28 14.00
CA ASP A 138 1.86 14.17 12.61
C ASP A 138 2.38 12.86 11.97
N TRP A 139 1.69 12.39 10.93
CA TRP A 139 1.97 11.09 10.32
C TRP A 139 3.41 10.94 9.81
N ASN A 140 3.99 12.00 9.23
CA ASN A 140 5.36 11.94 8.70
C ASN A 140 6.39 11.81 9.82
N THR A 141 6.20 12.58 10.89
CA THR A 141 7.02 12.47 12.10
C THR A 141 6.88 11.09 12.75
N GLN A 142 5.65 10.54 12.81
CA GLN A 142 5.41 9.19 13.33
C GLN A 142 6.18 8.13 12.54
N MET A 143 6.11 8.15 11.19
CA MET A 143 6.79 7.17 10.34
C MET A 143 8.32 7.21 10.52
N ASN A 144 8.90 8.41 10.50
CA ASN A 144 10.35 8.58 10.63
C ASN A 144 10.87 8.22 12.03
N GLN A 145 10.16 8.64 13.07
CA GLN A 145 10.57 8.30 14.45
C GLN A 145 10.35 6.82 14.77
N LEU A 146 9.31 6.21 14.22
CA LEU A 146 9.07 4.77 14.36
C LEU A 146 10.19 3.97 13.72
N GLU A 147 10.56 4.29 12.47
CA GLU A 147 11.68 3.67 11.78
C GLU A 147 12.96 3.78 12.60
N THR A 148 13.31 4.99 13.02
CA THR A 148 14.52 5.25 13.81
C THR A 148 14.54 4.47 15.12
N ALA A 149 13.43 4.42 15.85
CA ALA A 149 13.34 3.71 17.13
C ALA A 149 13.47 2.19 16.96
N LEU A 150 12.86 1.64 15.88
CA LEU A 150 12.99 0.23 15.57
C LEU A 150 14.39 -0.10 15.03
N ARG A 151 14.97 0.75 14.20
CA ARG A 151 16.35 0.60 13.73
C ARG A 151 17.36 0.55 14.87
N ALA A 152 17.22 1.41 15.85
CA ALA A 152 18.09 1.46 17.01
C ALA A 152 18.16 0.13 17.79
N ARG A 153 17.12 -0.73 17.69
CA ARG A 153 17.16 -2.08 18.27
C ARG A 153 18.12 -3.01 17.53
N PHE A 154 18.18 -2.94 16.20
CA PHE A 154 19.19 -3.66 15.42
C PHE A 154 20.59 -3.19 15.80
N ASP A 155 20.79 -1.88 15.83
CA ASP A 155 22.09 -1.28 16.11
C ASP A 155 22.55 -1.55 17.55
N SER A 156 21.64 -1.87 18.48
CA SER A 156 21.93 -2.25 19.86
C SER A 156 22.32 -3.72 20.05
N GLY A 157 22.48 -4.50 18.96
CA GLY A 157 22.97 -5.88 18.99
C GLY A 157 21.92 -6.96 18.81
N MET A 158 20.80 -6.66 18.13
CA MET A 158 19.85 -7.69 17.70
C MET A 158 20.52 -8.63 16.70
N THR A 159 20.22 -9.93 16.84
CA THR A 159 20.76 -10.96 15.94
C THR A 159 19.83 -11.19 14.74
N TYR A 160 20.37 -11.10 13.53
CA TYR A 160 19.64 -11.56 12.35
C TYR A 160 19.58 -13.09 12.32
N SER A 161 18.40 -13.63 12.10
CA SER A 161 18.22 -15.09 11.97
C SER A 161 17.04 -15.42 11.07
N THR A 162 17.17 -16.51 10.33
CA THR A 162 16.08 -17.11 9.52
C THR A 162 15.65 -18.47 10.06
N SER A 163 16.21 -18.90 11.22
CA SER A 163 15.98 -20.23 11.78
C SER A 163 15.79 -20.23 13.31
N ALA A 164 16.10 -19.14 14.01
CA ALA A 164 15.84 -19.07 15.44
C ALA A 164 14.33 -19.13 15.75
N PRO A 165 13.92 -19.59 16.93
CA PRO A 165 12.52 -19.50 17.34
C PRO A 165 12.02 -18.04 17.20
N HIS A 166 10.80 -17.87 16.67
CA HIS A 166 10.18 -16.57 16.49
C HIS A 166 10.92 -15.59 15.56
N TYR A 167 11.84 -16.07 14.71
CA TYR A 167 12.63 -15.21 13.82
C TYR A 167 11.77 -14.33 12.87
N ASN A 168 10.52 -14.71 12.66
CA ASN A 168 9.63 -14.08 11.69
C ASN A 168 8.34 -13.52 12.32
N ASP A 169 8.35 -13.19 13.61
CA ASP A 169 7.23 -12.60 14.31
C ASP A 169 7.66 -11.52 15.32
N PRO A 170 6.71 -10.73 15.85
CA PRO A 170 7.02 -9.65 16.78
C PRO A 170 7.68 -10.09 18.09
N TYR A 171 7.42 -11.32 18.58
CA TYR A 171 8.00 -11.77 19.83
C TYR A 171 9.52 -11.99 19.69
N GLY A 172 9.95 -12.57 18.57
CA GLY A 172 11.37 -12.68 18.26
C GLY A 172 12.06 -11.33 18.24
N TYR A 173 11.45 -10.36 17.56
CA TYR A 173 11.99 -9.02 17.46
C TYR A 173 12.04 -8.27 18.80
N PHE A 174 10.92 -8.21 19.52
CA PHE A 174 10.81 -7.36 20.70
C PHE A 174 11.32 -7.99 21.97
N VAL A 175 11.20 -9.31 22.13
CA VAL A 175 11.48 -10.01 23.40
C VAL A 175 12.75 -10.81 23.32
N LEU A 176 12.96 -11.57 22.24
CA LEU A 176 14.13 -12.45 22.12
C LEU A 176 15.35 -11.75 21.51
N GLY A 177 15.19 -10.59 20.88
CA GLY A 177 16.27 -9.84 20.23
C GLY A 177 16.86 -10.56 19.02
N SER A 178 16.04 -11.36 18.30
CA SER A 178 16.45 -12.08 17.10
C SER A 178 15.32 -12.09 16.08
N ALA A 179 15.59 -11.59 14.87
CA ALA A 179 14.59 -11.53 13.80
C ALA A 179 15.23 -11.57 12.42
N SER A 180 14.44 -12.00 11.42
CA SER A 180 14.70 -11.78 10.00
C SER A 180 14.03 -10.47 9.53
N CYS A 181 14.15 -10.15 8.23
CA CYS A 181 13.36 -9.08 7.61
C CYS A 181 11.85 -9.28 7.85
N ALA A 182 11.35 -10.53 7.76
CA ALA A 182 9.95 -10.86 8.04
C ALA A 182 9.53 -10.55 9.49
N GLY A 183 10.40 -10.81 10.46
CA GLY A 183 10.17 -10.49 11.87
C GLY A 183 10.18 -8.99 12.10
N CYS A 184 11.13 -8.27 11.49
CA CYS A 184 11.20 -6.81 11.52
C CYS A 184 9.93 -6.19 10.92
N THR A 185 9.51 -6.66 9.74
CA THR A 185 8.29 -6.16 9.09
C THR A 185 7.05 -6.34 9.96
N ARG A 186 6.88 -7.50 10.62
CA ARG A 186 5.75 -7.70 11.53
C ARG A 186 5.86 -6.89 12.82
N ALA A 187 7.06 -6.69 13.33
CA ALA A 187 7.27 -5.79 14.48
C ALA A 187 6.92 -4.34 14.14
N THR A 188 7.34 -3.86 12.96
CA THR A 188 6.96 -2.55 12.42
C THR A 188 5.45 -2.46 12.23
N GLY A 189 4.85 -3.48 11.62
CA GLY A 189 3.41 -3.57 11.40
C GLY A 189 2.59 -3.58 12.69
N LEU A 190 3.10 -4.20 13.76
CA LEU A 190 2.47 -4.14 15.09
C LEU A 190 2.41 -2.69 15.58
N CYS A 191 3.52 -1.96 15.53
CA CYS A 191 3.57 -0.56 15.94
C CYS A 191 2.64 0.32 15.07
N LEU A 192 2.63 0.10 13.75
CA LEU A 192 1.75 0.82 12.82
C LEU A 192 0.28 0.59 13.16
N ASN A 193 -0.13 -0.66 13.41
CA ASN A 193 -1.50 -0.96 13.82
C ASN A 193 -1.86 -0.35 15.18
N MET A 194 -0.91 -0.30 16.12
CA MET A 194 -1.11 0.36 17.42
C MET A 194 -1.33 1.87 17.27
N LEU A 195 -0.71 2.51 16.27
CA LEU A 195 -0.92 3.93 15.90
C LEU A 195 -2.19 4.15 15.05
N GLY A 196 -2.92 3.08 14.69
CA GLY A 196 -4.14 3.16 13.90
C GLY A 196 -3.95 3.06 12.38
N TYR A 197 -2.72 2.86 11.91
CA TYR A 197 -2.46 2.62 10.49
C TYR A 197 -2.71 1.16 10.12
N THR A 198 -3.28 0.94 8.95
CA THR A 198 -3.20 -0.35 8.25
C THR A 198 -1.93 -0.39 7.41
N TYR A 199 -1.36 -1.56 7.23
CA TYR A 199 -0.21 -1.73 6.36
C TYR A 199 -0.33 -3.00 5.53
N GLU A 200 0.37 -3.01 4.42
CA GLU A 200 0.61 -4.19 3.60
C GLU A 200 1.99 -4.75 3.92
N HIS A 201 2.06 -6.06 4.12
CA HIS A 201 3.32 -6.78 4.28
C HIS A 201 3.82 -7.21 2.90
N VAL A 202 4.68 -6.41 2.29
CA VAL A 202 5.19 -6.72 0.94
C VAL A 202 6.12 -7.93 0.99
N ASN A 203 6.01 -8.80 -0.01
CA ASN A 203 6.72 -10.07 -0.14
C ASN A 203 6.50 -11.05 1.03
N GLU A 204 5.36 -10.98 1.72
CA GLU A 204 5.03 -11.92 2.79
C GLU A 204 5.17 -13.38 2.29
N ASN A 205 5.84 -14.21 3.08
CA ASN A 205 6.13 -15.61 2.76
C ASN A 205 7.04 -15.85 1.54
N GLN A 206 7.75 -14.84 1.06
CA GLN A 206 8.76 -14.96 0.02
C GLN A 206 10.17 -14.88 0.64
N TRP A 207 11.18 -15.35 -0.11
CA TRP A 207 12.59 -15.27 0.30
C TRP A 207 13.25 -13.93 -0.05
N ASP A 208 12.50 -13.04 -0.69
CA ASP A 208 12.93 -11.69 -0.97
C ASP A 208 12.85 -10.80 0.27
N HIS A 209 13.44 -9.61 0.19
CA HIS A 209 13.32 -8.62 1.26
C HIS A 209 11.86 -8.23 1.48
N GLN A 210 11.48 -8.04 2.75
CA GLN A 210 10.10 -7.77 3.19
C GLN A 210 10.06 -6.44 3.92
N TRP A 211 8.97 -5.68 3.71
CA TRP A 211 8.77 -4.36 4.34
C TRP A 211 7.29 -4.03 4.55
N CYS A 212 7.03 -2.98 5.35
CA CYS A 212 5.70 -2.40 5.51
C CYS A 212 5.46 -1.33 4.46
N ARG A 213 4.34 -1.45 3.75
CA ARG A 213 3.81 -0.48 2.81
C ARG A 213 2.52 0.11 3.38
N ILE A 214 2.42 1.44 3.47
CA ILE A 214 1.33 2.15 4.11
C ILE A 214 0.70 3.12 3.11
N HIS A 215 -0.61 3.05 2.93
CA HIS A 215 -1.34 4.04 2.14
C HIS A 215 -1.61 5.29 3.01
N ILE A 216 -0.97 6.38 2.70
CA ILE A 216 -1.14 7.66 3.41
C ILE A 216 -2.30 8.46 2.82
N GLY A 217 -2.54 8.38 1.51
CA GLY A 217 -3.70 8.97 0.85
C GLY A 217 -3.71 10.49 0.79
N VAL A 218 -2.57 11.15 1.01
CA VAL A 218 -2.41 12.60 0.92
C VAL A 218 -1.30 12.96 -0.04
N GLU A 219 -1.30 14.23 -0.50
CA GLU A 219 -0.18 14.75 -1.28
C GLU A 219 1.06 14.93 -0.40
N PHE A 220 2.20 14.52 -0.91
CA PHE A 220 3.49 14.72 -0.28
C PHE A 220 4.54 15.05 -1.33
N ASP A 221 5.17 16.20 -1.22
CA ASP A 221 6.25 16.67 -2.12
C ASP A 221 5.92 16.52 -3.61
N GLY A 222 4.69 16.88 -3.99
CA GLY A 222 4.19 16.79 -5.37
C GLY A 222 3.73 15.40 -5.82
N LEU A 223 3.85 14.38 -4.95
CA LEU A 223 3.29 13.05 -5.20
C LEU A 223 1.83 13.03 -4.74
N GLN A 224 0.95 12.52 -5.59
CA GLN A 224 -0.47 12.32 -5.28
C GLN A 224 -0.69 10.87 -4.81
N ASP A 225 -1.64 10.67 -3.90
CA ASP A 225 -2.05 9.33 -3.43
C ASP A 225 -0.86 8.51 -2.90
N VAL A 226 -0.15 9.07 -1.93
CA VAL A 226 1.16 8.59 -1.48
C VAL A 226 1.06 7.27 -0.74
N TYR A 227 1.87 6.32 -1.18
CA TYR A 227 2.26 5.15 -0.39
C TYR A 227 3.62 5.41 0.28
N TRP A 228 3.73 5.01 1.52
CA TRP A 228 4.94 5.16 2.32
C TRP A 228 5.53 3.80 2.67
N ILE A 229 6.83 3.71 2.63
CA ILE A 229 7.58 2.53 3.10
C ILE A 229 8.12 2.85 4.50
N CYS A 230 7.90 1.94 5.44
CA CYS A 230 8.57 1.96 6.74
C CYS A 230 9.31 0.63 6.89
N ASP A 231 10.64 0.69 6.77
CA ASP A 231 11.52 -0.45 6.78
C ASP A 231 12.77 -0.20 7.65
N PRO A 232 12.69 -0.47 8.94
CA PRO A 232 13.83 -0.32 9.84
C PRO A 232 15.00 -1.26 9.53
N TYR A 233 14.73 -2.40 8.89
CA TYR A 233 15.80 -3.32 8.50
C TYR A 233 16.73 -2.70 7.46
N ALA A 234 16.19 -2.04 6.45
CA ALA A 234 16.95 -1.33 5.42
C ALA A 234 17.25 0.14 5.77
N SER A 235 16.97 0.59 7.00
CA SER A 235 17.10 2.00 7.41
C SER A 235 16.37 2.96 6.46
N TYR A 236 15.12 2.63 6.13
CA TYR A 236 14.35 3.43 5.20
C TYR A 236 12.95 3.78 5.75
N SER A 237 12.66 5.07 5.77
CA SER A 237 11.32 5.62 5.92
C SER A 237 11.12 6.69 4.84
N GLY A 238 10.21 6.45 3.90
CA GLY A 238 10.07 7.35 2.77
C GLY A 238 8.97 6.94 1.79
N PRO A 239 8.67 7.83 0.80
CA PRO A 239 7.66 7.54 -0.20
C PRO A 239 8.06 6.35 -1.08
N GLU A 240 7.05 5.60 -1.50
CA GLU A 240 7.19 4.62 -2.57
C GLU A 240 7.07 5.35 -3.91
N PHE A 241 8.15 5.35 -4.70
CA PHE A 241 8.18 6.06 -5.99
C PHE A 241 7.62 5.23 -7.15
N ALA A 242 7.55 3.93 -7.01
CA ALA A 242 6.91 3.04 -7.96
C ALA A 242 6.31 1.84 -7.20
N PRO A 243 5.12 1.36 -7.57
CA PRO A 243 4.40 0.33 -6.85
C PRO A 243 5.26 -0.91 -6.59
N TYR A 244 5.32 -1.33 -5.33
CA TYR A 244 6.07 -2.51 -4.86
C TYR A 244 7.58 -2.48 -5.17
N GLN A 245 8.14 -1.30 -5.36
CA GLN A 245 9.58 -1.12 -5.56
C GLN A 245 10.18 -0.40 -4.35
N HIS A 246 11.07 -1.09 -3.66
CA HIS A 246 11.78 -0.50 -2.54
C HIS A 246 13.00 0.29 -3.04
N PRO A 247 13.12 1.60 -2.77
CA PRO A 247 14.20 2.44 -3.29
C PRO A 247 15.60 1.94 -2.96
N ILE A 248 15.83 1.45 -1.74
CA ILE A 248 17.14 0.90 -1.35
C ILE A 248 17.48 -0.35 -2.14
N MET A 249 16.49 -1.23 -2.41
CA MET A 249 16.69 -2.42 -3.24
C MET A 249 17.10 -2.06 -4.68
N ILE A 250 16.46 -1.03 -5.24
CA ILE A 250 16.80 -0.53 -6.57
C ILE A 250 18.22 0.05 -6.57
N MET A 251 18.55 0.90 -5.61
CA MET A 251 19.88 1.50 -5.50
C MET A 251 20.97 0.43 -5.32
N ALA A 252 20.72 -0.62 -4.56
CA ALA A 252 21.63 -1.73 -4.37
C ALA A 252 21.93 -2.49 -5.68
N GLN A 253 20.92 -2.67 -6.56
CA GLN A 253 21.11 -3.29 -7.87
C GLN A 253 22.08 -2.49 -8.77
N PHE A 254 22.16 -1.18 -8.57
CA PHE A 254 23.08 -0.30 -9.29
C PHE A 254 24.39 -0.03 -8.55
N GLY A 255 24.65 -0.70 -7.42
CA GLY A 255 25.83 -0.48 -6.60
C GLY A 255 25.87 0.91 -5.92
N MET A 256 24.73 1.57 -5.79
CA MET A 256 24.61 2.90 -5.20
C MET A 256 24.24 2.88 -3.71
N ALA A 257 23.84 1.72 -3.18
CA ALA A 257 23.58 1.50 -1.77
C ALA A 257 24.05 0.12 -1.36
N GLU A 258 24.64 0.01 -0.17
CA GLU A 258 24.89 -1.27 0.45
C GLU A 258 23.61 -1.68 1.21
N MET A 259 23.08 -2.85 0.89
CA MET A 259 22.06 -3.47 1.73
C MET A 259 22.70 -3.80 3.08
N TYR A 260 22.02 -3.41 4.15
CA TYR A 260 22.47 -3.79 5.48
C TYR A 260 22.49 -5.32 5.57
N THR A 261 23.69 -5.87 5.67
CA THR A 261 23.92 -7.24 6.15
C THR A 261 24.32 -7.10 7.62
N PRO A 262 23.54 -7.68 8.52
CA PRO A 262 23.85 -7.64 9.95
C PRO A 262 25.13 -8.37 10.26
#